data_5add0604cac9b19bf1804f017faae98a
#
_entry.id   5add0604cac9b19bf1804f017faae98a
#
_cell.length_a   1.000
_cell.length_b   1.000
_cell.length_c   1.000
_cell.angle_alpha   90.00
_cell.angle_beta   90.00
_cell.angle_gamma   90.00
#
_symmetry.space_group_name_H-M   'P 1'
#
loop_
_entity.id
_entity.type
_entity.pdbx_description
1 polymer ?
#
loop_
_entity_poly.entity_id
_entity_poly.type
_entity_poly.pdbx_seq_one_letter_code
_entity_poly.pdbx_strand_id
1 'polypeptide(L)'
;MAALLDGERKPITNRFMSLAISDRFARWSRLSLEFALSQGLAQSAGMISGLIYVRLMPIDQYALYAMALSSLTFVAIGGDLGLTGSLSYFWRQSGSDRNMIEPIIAVVQRLRSVFLVLASFVCGAFLLKTATEQHFSMITVLACFGLVVATAWSQLRAFLDVQLMRLQGLQRESYYCEAAGSITRLLAAVVMIATGITTALFGLAGGLLGSLSILAALKGFMRTPRGNSQPIARETWRKVLYYITPTFPTTLVYIAEVPLLLWLTLTFGGKAPLAETFAVGRIGAIYGLLTIFINAVVGTRLARVRNDAHFARMMGLFLLALVFVSAAATTVAYLTPSALLLLIGPNYAHLEKQVVLMIAGSSISVLTAFLSTANRLRGWVRLEPVAASCQVVAIFSLASQWSFHDSASVLELMVIVAGANFFWTSITSVVGLWVPAVVRVR
;
A
#
# COMPACT_ATOMS: atom_id res chain seq x y z
N MET A 1 -23.39 -15.26 -70.15
CA MET A 1 -24.00 -14.38 -69.15
C MET A 1 -23.55 -14.83 -67.76
N ALA A 2 -22.21 -14.93 -67.52
CA ALA A 2 -21.60 -15.41 -66.25
C ALA A 2 -20.20 -14.81 -66.15
N ALA A 3 -20.03 -13.49 -66.25
CA ALA A 3 -18.73 -12.82 -66.14
C ALA A 3 -18.89 -11.35 -65.71
N LEU A 4 -19.55 -11.08 -64.56
CA LEU A 4 -19.73 -9.73 -64.03
C LEU A 4 -19.96 -9.73 -62.51
N LEU A 5 -19.32 -10.60 -61.72
CA LEU A 5 -19.39 -10.61 -60.25
C LEU A 5 -18.04 -10.80 -59.52
N ASP A 6 -16.91 -10.48 -60.18
CA ASP A 6 -15.62 -10.37 -59.46
C ASP A 6 -15.29 -8.89 -59.18
N GLY A 7 -16.11 -8.29 -58.37
CA GLY A 7 -15.83 -6.98 -57.75
C GLY A 7 -14.98 -7.16 -56.53
N GLU A 8 -13.67 -6.88 -56.66
CA GLU A 8 -12.69 -6.77 -55.59
C GLU A 8 -13.27 -6.05 -54.32
N ARG A 9 -13.68 -6.79 -53.34
CA ARG A 9 -13.85 -6.30 -51.97
C ARG A 9 -12.46 -6.07 -51.37
N LYS A 10 -11.85 -4.92 -51.69
CA LYS A 10 -10.67 -4.44 -50.96
C LYS A 10 -10.99 -4.41 -49.45
N PRO A 11 -10.06 -4.82 -48.57
CA PRO A 11 -10.30 -4.92 -47.13
C PRO A 11 -10.28 -3.54 -46.48
N ILE A 12 -11.41 -2.83 -46.54
CA ILE A 12 -11.62 -1.55 -45.82
C ILE A 12 -11.57 -1.76 -44.29
N THR A 13 -11.81 -3.00 -43.86
CA THR A 13 -11.80 -3.39 -42.44
C THR A 13 -10.44 -3.25 -41.74
N ASN A 14 -9.31 -3.45 -42.41
CA ASN A 14 -8.00 -3.40 -41.78
C ASN A 14 -7.53 -1.97 -41.44
N ARG A 15 -7.92 -0.96 -42.22
CA ARG A 15 -7.52 0.43 -41.99
C ARG A 15 -8.30 1.08 -40.82
N PHE A 16 -9.60 0.79 -40.69
CA PHE A 16 -10.41 1.24 -39.55
C PHE A 16 -10.02 0.53 -38.25
N MET A 17 -9.64 -0.74 -38.31
CA MET A 17 -9.19 -1.50 -37.16
C MET A 17 -7.82 -1.05 -36.68
N SER A 18 -6.87 -0.69 -37.57
CA SER A 18 -5.55 -0.14 -37.22
C SER A 18 -5.65 1.26 -36.62
N LEU A 19 -6.51 2.14 -37.15
CA LEU A 19 -6.77 3.47 -36.61
C LEU A 19 -7.45 3.40 -35.22
N ALA A 20 -8.43 2.51 -35.07
CA ALA A 20 -9.08 2.31 -33.77
C ALA A 20 -8.14 1.71 -32.70
N ILE A 21 -7.17 0.89 -33.09
CA ILE A 21 -6.12 0.35 -32.22
C ILE A 21 -5.13 1.46 -31.85
N SER A 22 -4.71 2.28 -32.83
CA SER A 22 -3.83 3.45 -32.63
C SER A 22 -4.43 4.46 -31.64
N ASP A 23 -5.70 4.84 -31.82
CA ASP A 23 -6.39 5.79 -30.93
C ASP A 23 -6.64 5.24 -29.52
N ARG A 24 -6.86 3.93 -29.40
CA ARG A 24 -6.93 3.26 -28.10
C ARG A 24 -5.58 3.23 -27.44
N PHE A 25 -4.53 2.90 -28.17
CA PHE A 25 -3.17 2.89 -27.66
C PHE A 25 -2.70 4.28 -27.24
N ALA A 26 -2.94 5.32 -28.06
CA ALA A 26 -2.61 6.72 -27.75
C ALA A 26 -3.36 7.23 -26.49
N ARG A 27 -4.63 6.91 -26.33
CA ARG A 27 -5.39 7.22 -25.09
C ARG A 27 -4.83 6.51 -23.87
N TRP A 28 -4.43 5.25 -24.02
CA TRP A 28 -3.84 4.47 -22.93
C TRP A 28 -2.45 4.95 -22.56
N SER A 29 -1.59 5.25 -23.51
CA SER A 29 -0.26 5.79 -23.24
C SER A 29 -0.33 7.14 -22.55
N ARG A 30 -1.27 8.00 -22.95
CA ARG A 30 -1.50 9.29 -22.29
C ARG A 30 -1.99 9.13 -20.85
N LEU A 31 -2.99 8.29 -20.59
CA LEU A 31 -3.48 8.03 -19.23
C LEU A 31 -2.42 7.37 -18.34
N SER A 32 -1.64 6.43 -18.89
CA SER A 32 -0.53 5.81 -18.17
C SER A 32 0.60 6.80 -17.88
N LEU A 33 0.88 7.71 -18.80
CA LEU A 33 1.89 8.76 -18.62
C LEU A 33 1.42 9.79 -17.58
N GLU A 34 0.17 10.25 -17.65
CA GLU A 34 -0.41 11.16 -16.66
C GLU A 34 -0.42 10.53 -15.25
N PHE A 35 -0.74 9.24 -15.15
CA PHE A 35 -0.63 8.48 -13.91
C PHE A 35 0.83 8.41 -13.44
N ALA A 36 1.75 7.99 -14.30
CA ALA A 36 3.16 7.84 -13.96
C ALA A 36 3.79 9.17 -13.51
N LEU A 37 3.47 10.26 -14.19
CA LEU A 37 3.96 11.60 -13.83
C LEU A 37 3.38 12.06 -12.49
N SER A 38 2.06 12.00 -12.31
CA SER A 38 1.41 12.49 -11.08
C SER A 38 1.74 11.65 -9.86
N GLN A 39 1.66 10.34 -9.97
CA GLN A 39 2.00 9.42 -8.87
C GLN A 39 3.51 9.33 -8.66
N GLY A 40 4.29 9.39 -9.73
CA GLY A 40 5.74 9.46 -9.66
C GLY A 40 6.20 10.69 -8.89
N LEU A 41 5.68 11.88 -9.19
CA LEU A 41 5.96 13.11 -8.46
C LEU A 41 5.53 13.03 -7.00
N ALA A 42 4.33 12.52 -6.72
CA ALA A 42 3.82 12.38 -5.36
C ALA A 42 4.69 11.43 -4.51
N GLN A 43 5.06 10.29 -5.07
CA GLN A 43 5.91 9.30 -4.38
C GLN A 43 7.36 9.78 -4.24
N SER A 44 7.91 10.43 -5.27
CA SER A 44 9.25 11.01 -5.21
C SER A 44 9.32 12.09 -4.13
N ALA A 45 8.33 12.97 -4.03
CA ALA A 45 8.26 13.96 -2.94
C ALA A 45 8.18 13.29 -1.55
N GLY A 46 7.40 12.22 -1.40
CA GLY A 46 7.34 11.43 -0.18
C GLY A 46 8.67 10.74 0.16
N MET A 47 9.35 10.17 -0.84
CA MET A 47 10.65 9.53 -0.69
C MET A 47 11.74 10.55 -0.32
N ILE A 48 11.80 11.67 -1.03
CA ILE A 48 12.78 12.76 -0.75
C ILE A 48 12.59 13.30 0.66
N SER A 49 11.35 13.59 1.09
CA SER A 49 11.09 14.02 2.46
C SER A 49 11.55 12.99 3.49
N GLY A 50 11.32 11.70 3.22
CA GLY A 50 11.80 10.61 4.07
C GLY A 50 13.32 10.53 4.16
N LEU A 51 14.03 10.70 3.04
CA LEU A 51 15.50 10.72 3.01
C LEU A 51 16.08 11.95 3.74
N ILE A 52 15.43 13.10 3.64
CA ILE A 52 15.80 14.29 4.40
C ILE A 52 15.72 14.00 5.91
N TYR A 53 14.65 13.36 6.38
CA TYR A 53 14.51 13.00 7.80
C TYR A 53 15.59 12.03 8.26
N VAL A 54 15.90 10.98 7.46
CA VAL A 54 16.99 10.04 7.77
C VAL A 54 18.34 10.72 7.93
N ARG A 55 18.65 11.68 7.05
CA ARG A 55 19.94 12.37 7.03
C ARG A 55 20.12 13.38 8.18
N LEU A 56 19.04 14.03 8.56
CA LEU A 56 19.11 15.19 9.46
C LEU A 56 18.75 14.86 10.91
N MET A 57 17.90 13.87 11.15
CA MET A 57 17.53 13.52 12.52
C MET A 57 18.65 12.76 13.23
N PRO A 58 18.94 13.08 14.50
CA PRO A 58 19.74 12.22 15.37
C PRO A 58 19.14 10.81 15.45
N ILE A 59 19.96 9.77 15.66
CA ILE A 59 19.53 8.37 15.66
C ILE A 59 18.36 8.12 16.61
N ASP A 60 18.41 8.67 17.83
CA ASP A 60 17.33 8.54 18.81
C ASP A 60 16.01 9.17 18.34
N GLN A 61 16.08 10.35 17.73
CA GLN A 61 14.91 11.05 17.18
C GLN A 61 14.36 10.30 15.96
N TYR A 62 15.24 9.75 15.13
CA TYR A 62 14.82 8.95 13.98
C TYR A 62 14.21 7.61 14.41
N ALA A 63 14.73 6.96 15.46
CA ALA A 63 14.14 5.75 16.03
C ALA A 63 12.71 6.01 16.55
N LEU A 64 12.52 7.12 17.28
CA LEU A 64 11.19 7.53 17.76
C LEU A 64 10.24 7.86 16.59
N TYR A 65 10.73 8.55 15.57
CA TYR A 65 9.98 8.85 14.34
C TYR A 65 9.59 7.55 13.60
N ALA A 66 10.51 6.60 13.47
CA ALA A 66 10.28 5.30 12.85
C ALA A 66 9.20 4.49 13.58
N MET A 67 9.30 4.44 14.92
CA MET A 67 8.30 3.80 15.77
C MET A 67 6.91 4.44 15.62
N ALA A 68 6.84 5.77 15.64
CA ALA A 68 5.60 6.50 15.47
C ALA A 68 5.00 6.32 14.06
N LEU A 69 5.83 6.27 13.02
CA LEU A 69 5.38 6.05 11.64
C LEU A 69 4.89 4.62 11.41
N SER A 70 5.53 3.63 12.03
CA SER A 70 5.06 2.24 12.04
C SER A 70 3.69 2.15 12.74
N SER A 71 3.56 2.83 13.87
CA SER A 71 2.31 2.95 14.62
C SER A 71 1.21 3.63 13.79
N LEU A 72 1.55 4.68 13.04
CA LEU A 72 0.62 5.32 12.10
C LEU A 72 0.12 4.36 11.04
N THR A 73 1.00 3.54 10.47
CA THR A 73 0.64 2.53 9.48
C THR A 73 -0.32 1.50 10.10
N PHE A 74 -0.01 1.00 11.31
CA PHE A 74 -0.88 0.09 12.03
C PHE A 74 -2.28 0.68 12.30
N VAL A 75 -2.35 1.90 12.80
CA VAL A 75 -3.63 2.58 13.11
C VAL A 75 -4.41 2.91 11.84
N ALA A 76 -3.75 3.39 10.78
CA ALA A 76 -4.41 3.74 9.52
C ALA A 76 -4.96 2.51 8.79
N ILE A 77 -4.16 1.46 8.64
CA ILE A 77 -4.62 0.25 7.95
C ILE A 77 -5.57 -0.56 8.86
N GLY A 78 -5.31 -0.61 10.18
CA GLY A 78 -6.17 -1.23 11.18
C GLY A 78 -7.53 -0.54 11.28
N GLY A 79 -7.59 0.78 11.11
CA GLY A 79 -8.84 1.53 11.00
C GLY A 79 -9.62 1.26 9.71
N ASP A 80 -8.95 0.89 8.62
CA ASP A 80 -9.61 0.56 7.34
C ASP A 80 -10.03 -0.90 7.22
N LEU A 81 -9.21 -1.84 7.63
CA LEU A 81 -9.41 -3.30 7.53
C LEU A 81 -9.98 -3.77 6.17
N GLY A 82 -9.58 -3.09 5.07
CA GLY A 82 -10.06 -3.40 3.72
C GLY A 82 -11.45 -2.86 3.37
N LEU A 83 -12.07 -2.08 4.25
CA LEU A 83 -13.38 -1.46 4.05
C LEU A 83 -13.43 -0.57 2.81
N THR A 84 -12.36 0.21 2.57
CA THR A 84 -12.26 1.06 1.37
C THR A 84 -12.24 0.22 0.08
N GLY A 85 -11.56 -0.93 0.09
CA GLY A 85 -11.57 -1.86 -1.04
C GLY A 85 -12.95 -2.44 -1.35
N SER A 86 -13.78 -2.67 -0.33
CA SER A 86 -15.15 -3.17 -0.50
C SER A 86 -16.05 -2.24 -1.29
N LEU A 87 -15.79 -0.93 -1.25
CA LEU A 87 -16.58 0.06 -2.01
C LEU A 87 -16.54 -0.18 -3.52
N SER A 88 -15.40 -0.64 -4.06
CA SER A 88 -15.28 -0.97 -5.48
C SER A 88 -16.18 -2.14 -5.88
N TYR A 89 -16.30 -3.15 -4.99
CA TYR A 89 -17.19 -4.28 -5.18
C TYR A 89 -18.67 -3.83 -5.18
N PHE A 90 -19.09 -3.06 -4.17
CA PHE A 90 -20.46 -2.59 -4.06
C PHE A 90 -20.82 -1.58 -5.14
N TRP A 91 -19.88 -0.71 -5.56
CA TRP A 91 -20.09 0.21 -6.68
C TRP A 91 -20.41 -0.53 -7.96
N ARG A 92 -19.71 -1.64 -8.23
CA ARG A 92 -19.98 -2.49 -9.38
C ARG A 92 -21.36 -3.16 -9.29
N GLN A 93 -21.78 -3.61 -8.10
CA GLN A 93 -23.09 -4.23 -7.89
C GLN A 93 -24.24 -3.25 -8.03
N SER A 94 -24.08 -2.01 -7.60
CA SER A 94 -25.11 -0.97 -7.71
C SER A 94 -25.28 -0.41 -9.12
N GLY A 95 -24.55 -0.89 -10.11
CA GLY A 95 -24.58 -0.35 -11.48
C GLY A 95 -24.15 1.10 -11.57
N SER A 96 -23.36 1.58 -10.60
CA SER A 96 -22.94 2.99 -10.45
C SER A 96 -24.07 3.93 -9.97
N ASP A 97 -25.15 3.39 -9.43
CA ASP A 97 -26.22 4.21 -8.81
C ASP A 97 -25.75 4.72 -7.44
N ARG A 98 -25.66 6.04 -7.33
CA ARG A 98 -25.20 6.73 -6.14
C ARG A 98 -26.12 6.51 -4.94
N ASN A 99 -27.43 6.48 -5.15
CA ASN A 99 -28.42 6.31 -4.08
C ASN A 99 -28.30 4.95 -3.39
N MET A 100 -27.92 3.92 -4.15
CA MET A 100 -27.71 2.58 -3.61
C MET A 100 -26.43 2.43 -2.81
N ILE A 101 -25.40 3.27 -3.07
CA ILE A 101 -24.11 3.15 -2.40
C ILE A 101 -24.00 4.05 -1.16
N GLU A 102 -24.77 5.12 -1.05
CA GLU A 102 -24.74 6.03 0.11
C GLU A 102 -24.94 5.33 1.47
N PRO A 103 -25.90 4.40 1.64
CA PRO A 103 -26.04 3.65 2.89
C PRO A 103 -24.82 2.79 3.20
N ILE A 104 -24.17 2.22 2.17
CA ILE A 104 -22.96 1.42 2.32
C ILE A 104 -21.81 2.30 2.76
N ILE A 105 -21.62 3.49 2.18
CA ILE A 105 -20.61 4.46 2.60
C ILE A 105 -20.79 4.83 4.06
N ALA A 106 -22.01 5.07 4.51
CA ALA A 106 -22.31 5.41 5.90
C ALA A 106 -21.97 4.26 6.87
N VAL A 107 -22.22 2.98 6.51
CA VAL A 107 -21.79 1.82 7.27
C VAL A 107 -20.27 1.73 7.32
N VAL A 108 -19.59 1.87 6.18
CA VAL A 108 -18.14 1.85 6.08
C VAL A 108 -17.50 2.92 6.96
N GLN A 109 -18.02 4.15 6.94
CA GLN A 109 -17.51 5.24 7.79
C GLN A 109 -17.67 4.94 9.28
N ARG A 110 -18.82 4.37 9.72
CA ARG A 110 -19.03 4.01 11.13
C ARG A 110 -18.08 2.89 11.57
N LEU A 111 -17.95 1.84 10.77
CA LEU A 111 -17.03 0.74 11.07
C LEU A 111 -15.58 1.23 11.17
N ARG A 112 -15.16 2.09 10.24
CA ARG A 112 -13.82 2.68 10.27
C ARG A 112 -13.57 3.51 11.53
N SER A 113 -14.56 4.26 11.98
CA SER A 113 -14.44 5.01 13.23
C SER A 113 -14.25 4.09 14.44
N VAL A 114 -15.00 2.99 14.51
CA VAL A 114 -14.85 1.99 15.58
C VAL A 114 -13.48 1.31 15.52
N PHE A 115 -13.07 0.86 14.34
CA PHE A 115 -11.76 0.20 14.17
C PHE A 115 -10.58 1.15 14.40
N LEU A 116 -10.71 2.42 14.02
CA LEU A 116 -9.71 3.45 14.33
C LEU A 116 -9.51 3.59 15.84
N VAL A 117 -10.61 3.66 16.62
CA VAL A 117 -10.54 3.76 18.08
C VAL A 117 -9.88 2.52 18.68
N LEU A 118 -10.27 1.32 18.23
CA LEU A 118 -9.69 0.05 18.71
C LEU A 118 -8.20 -0.04 18.36
N ALA A 119 -7.82 0.27 17.12
CA ALA A 119 -6.43 0.26 16.68
C ALA A 119 -5.60 1.31 17.41
N SER A 120 -6.17 2.50 17.66
CA SER A 120 -5.51 3.55 18.43
C SER A 120 -5.28 3.14 19.89
N PHE A 121 -6.25 2.45 20.51
CA PHE A 121 -6.11 1.96 21.87
C PHE A 121 -4.98 0.92 21.99
N VAL A 122 -4.95 -0.07 21.09
CA VAL A 122 -3.89 -1.09 21.04
C VAL A 122 -2.52 -0.43 20.80
N CYS A 123 -2.46 0.48 19.85
CA CYS A 123 -1.24 1.22 19.52
C CYS A 123 -0.77 2.09 20.68
N GLY A 124 -1.68 2.77 21.38
CA GLY A 124 -1.37 3.61 22.55
C GLY A 124 -0.78 2.80 23.69
N ALA A 125 -1.39 1.67 24.03
CA ALA A 125 -0.87 0.75 25.06
C ALA A 125 0.54 0.26 24.71
N PHE A 126 0.76 -0.08 23.45
CA PHE A 126 2.05 -0.48 22.91
C PHE A 126 3.11 0.62 23.02
N LEU A 127 2.80 1.85 22.54
CA LEU A 127 3.71 2.98 22.59
C LEU A 127 4.09 3.35 24.01
N LEU A 128 3.14 3.34 24.94
CA LEU A 128 3.39 3.63 26.34
C LEU A 128 4.34 2.59 26.99
N LYS A 129 4.10 1.30 26.74
CA LYS A 129 5.00 0.24 27.21
C LYS A 129 6.42 0.45 26.68
N THR A 130 6.55 0.62 25.37
CA THR A 130 7.86 0.80 24.73
C THR A 130 8.58 2.07 25.20
N ALA A 131 7.83 3.15 25.47
CA ALA A 131 8.40 4.40 25.97
C ALA A 131 9.05 4.22 27.35
N THR A 132 8.40 3.47 28.23
CA THR A 132 8.96 3.16 29.57
C THR A 132 10.20 2.29 29.49
N GLU A 133 10.20 1.27 28.64
CA GLU A 133 11.33 0.37 28.45
C GLU A 133 12.55 1.05 27.82
N GLN A 134 12.33 1.99 26.91
CA GLN A 134 13.40 2.69 26.15
C GLN A 134 13.79 4.06 26.71
N HIS A 135 13.24 4.44 27.89
CA HIS A 135 13.50 5.71 28.57
C HIS A 135 13.23 6.95 27.71
N PHE A 136 12.22 6.90 26.83
CA PHE A 136 11.74 8.09 26.13
C PHE A 136 10.93 8.99 27.06
N SER A 137 10.97 10.31 26.84
CA SER A 137 10.12 11.25 27.56
C SER A 137 8.65 10.94 27.32
N MET A 138 7.88 10.69 28.38
CA MET A 138 6.45 10.38 28.33
C MET A 138 5.66 11.46 27.59
N ILE A 139 5.99 12.73 27.81
CA ILE A 139 5.34 13.89 27.15
C ILE A 139 5.54 13.80 25.63
N THR A 140 6.78 13.53 25.20
CA THR A 140 7.11 13.41 23.77
C THR A 140 6.37 12.24 23.13
N VAL A 141 6.27 11.09 23.81
CA VAL A 141 5.56 9.90 23.30
C VAL A 141 4.05 10.15 23.20
N LEU A 142 3.45 10.80 24.20
CA LEU A 142 2.03 11.19 24.14
C LEU A 142 1.75 12.19 23.03
N ALA A 143 2.64 13.16 22.81
CA ALA A 143 2.54 14.09 21.69
C ALA A 143 2.65 13.37 20.32
N CYS A 144 3.62 12.43 20.19
CA CYS A 144 3.73 11.58 19.00
C CYS A 144 2.46 10.76 18.78
N PHE A 145 1.91 10.15 19.82
CA PHE A 145 0.67 9.37 19.75
C PHE A 145 -0.51 10.22 19.29
N GLY A 146 -0.68 11.43 19.85
CA GLY A 146 -1.70 12.38 19.41
C GLY A 146 -1.58 12.73 17.91
N LEU A 147 -0.35 12.98 17.44
CA LEU A 147 -0.09 13.23 16.02
C LEU A 147 -0.36 11.99 15.15
N VAL A 148 -0.02 10.79 15.61
CA VAL A 148 -0.31 9.53 14.92
C VAL A 148 -1.81 9.35 14.72
N VAL A 149 -2.61 9.48 15.80
CA VAL A 149 -4.07 9.32 15.73
C VAL A 149 -4.72 10.37 14.83
N ALA A 150 -4.31 11.64 14.97
CA ALA A 150 -4.81 12.73 14.13
C ALA A 150 -4.48 12.52 12.64
N THR A 151 -3.25 12.04 12.34
CA THR A 151 -2.81 11.74 11.00
C THR A 151 -3.56 10.52 10.43
N ALA A 152 -3.72 9.45 11.20
CA ALA A 152 -4.47 8.27 10.81
C ALA A 152 -5.94 8.61 10.50
N TRP A 153 -6.59 9.39 11.36
CA TRP A 153 -7.96 9.86 11.14
C TRP A 153 -8.10 10.67 9.84
N SER A 154 -7.18 11.61 9.61
CA SER A 154 -7.20 12.44 8.39
C SER A 154 -6.92 11.60 7.13
N GLN A 155 -5.98 10.66 7.19
CA GLN A 155 -5.67 9.73 6.08
C GLN A 155 -6.84 8.82 5.76
N LEU A 156 -7.46 8.21 6.77
CA LEU A 156 -8.62 7.35 6.57
C LEU A 156 -9.73 8.09 5.84
N ARG A 157 -9.99 9.34 6.22
CA ARG A 157 -11.01 10.16 5.57
C ARG A 157 -10.63 10.50 4.14
N ALA A 158 -9.38 10.91 3.92
CA ALA A 158 -8.86 11.22 2.59
C ALA A 158 -8.92 10.00 1.65
N PHE A 159 -8.52 8.80 2.11
CA PHE A 159 -8.54 7.59 1.30
C PHE A 159 -9.94 7.19 0.83
N LEU A 160 -10.94 7.33 1.69
CA LEU A 160 -12.33 7.07 1.32
C LEU A 160 -12.77 8.01 0.19
N ASP A 161 -12.55 9.32 0.38
CA ASP A 161 -12.98 10.34 -0.55
C ASP A 161 -12.23 10.21 -1.90
N VAL A 162 -10.93 9.96 -1.87
CA VAL A 162 -10.11 9.66 -3.07
C VAL A 162 -10.65 8.43 -3.82
N GLN A 163 -10.98 7.35 -3.09
CA GLN A 163 -11.53 6.14 -3.71
C GLN A 163 -12.88 6.42 -4.37
N LEU A 164 -13.74 7.18 -3.73
CA LEU A 164 -15.04 7.59 -4.31
C LEU A 164 -14.85 8.45 -5.57
N MET A 165 -13.92 9.40 -5.58
CA MET A 165 -13.58 10.18 -6.78
C MET A 165 -13.12 9.27 -7.93
N ARG A 166 -12.26 8.29 -7.65
CA ARG A 166 -11.79 7.33 -8.65
C ARG A 166 -12.92 6.49 -9.24
N LEU A 167 -13.86 6.05 -8.40
CA LEU A 167 -15.05 5.31 -8.83
C LEU A 167 -15.99 6.16 -9.70
N GLN A 168 -16.08 7.46 -9.42
CA GLN A 168 -16.85 8.43 -10.19
C GLN A 168 -16.15 8.87 -11.49
N GLY A 169 -14.94 8.39 -11.77
CA GLY A 169 -14.17 8.74 -12.96
C GLY A 169 -13.33 10.01 -12.84
N LEU A 170 -13.29 10.65 -11.67
CA LEU A 170 -12.51 11.85 -11.35
C LEU A 170 -11.06 11.45 -10.96
N GLN A 171 -10.39 10.68 -11.81
CA GLN A 171 -9.06 10.14 -11.51
C GLN A 171 -7.98 11.23 -11.46
N ARG A 172 -8.01 12.19 -12.39
CA ARG A 172 -7.05 13.29 -12.44
C ARG A 172 -7.09 14.14 -11.18
N GLU A 173 -8.30 14.53 -10.79
CA GLU A 173 -8.54 15.35 -9.60
C GLU A 173 -8.05 14.62 -8.34
N SER A 174 -8.25 13.30 -8.25
CA SER A 174 -7.72 12.50 -7.15
C SER A 174 -6.20 12.55 -7.08
N TYR A 175 -5.51 12.52 -8.22
CA TYR A 175 -4.05 12.61 -8.27
C TYR A 175 -3.53 13.99 -7.84
N TYR A 176 -4.21 15.08 -8.22
CA TYR A 176 -3.85 16.42 -7.76
C TYR A 176 -3.99 16.57 -6.25
N CYS A 177 -5.04 15.98 -5.65
CA CYS A 177 -5.21 15.98 -4.20
C CYS A 177 -4.07 15.22 -3.50
N GLU A 178 -3.69 14.04 -4.00
CA GLU A 178 -2.58 13.26 -3.43
C GLU A 178 -1.23 13.97 -3.61
N ALA A 179 -1.01 14.59 -4.76
CA ALA A 179 0.19 15.39 -5.02
C ALA A 179 0.30 16.58 -4.07
N ALA A 180 -0.80 17.30 -3.80
CA ALA A 180 -0.82 18.39 -2.83
C ALA A 180 -0.35 17.94 -1.44
N GLY A 181 -0.78 16.75 -0.98
CA GLY A 181 -0.34 16.18 0.28
C GLY A 181 1.16 15.85 0.32
N SER A 182 1.67 15.30 -0.78
CA SER A 182 3.08 14.94 -0.87
C SER A 182 3.99 16.16 -0.96
N ILE A 183 3.57 17.19 -1.71
CA ILE A 183 4.27 18.48 -1.79
C ILE A 183 4.29 19.16 -0.41
N THR A 184 3.18 19.15 0.32
CA THR A 184 3.12 19.72 1.67
C THR A 184 4.09 19.03 2.63
N ARG A 185 4.21 17.69 2.56
CA ARG A 185 5.21 16.94 3.35
C ARG A 185 6.64 17.31 2.97
N LEU A 186 6.91 17.46 1.68
CA LEU A 186 8.22 17.88 1.21
C LEU A 186 8.56 19.30 1.67
N LEU A 187 7.61 20.23 1.60
CA LEU A 187 7.78 21.58 2.12
C LEU A 187 8.06 21.57 3.62
N ALA A 188 7.36 20.76 4.41
CA ALA A 188 7.66 20.59 5.84
C ALA A 188 9.09 20.07 6.06
N ALA A 189 9.57 19.13 5.24
CA ALA A 189 10.95 18.65 5.34
C ALA A 189 11.97 19.76 4.96
N VAL A 190 11.67 20.60 3.98
CA VAL A 190 12.51 21.78 3.63
C VAL A 190 12.53 22.81 4.78
N VAL A 191 11.38 23.06 5.41
CA VAL A 191 11.31 23.94 6.59
C VAL A 191 12.15 23.38 7.74
N MET A 192 12.17 22.06 7.92
CA MET A 192 13.05 21.41 8.91
C MET A 192 14.52 21.70 8.64
N ILE A 193 14.95 21.68 7.36
CA ILE A 193 16.32 22.05 6.99
C ILE A 193 16.59 23.54 7.37
N ALA A 194 15.67 24.43 7.01
CA ALA A 194 15.85 25.86 7.20
C ALA A 194 15.86 26.28 8.68
N THR A 195 15.09 25.58 9.52
CA THR A 195 14.96 25.90 10.97
C THR A 195 15.94 25.14 11.85
N GLY A 196 16.56 24.05 11.34
CA GLY A 196 17.41 23.17 12.14
C GLY A 196 16.66 22.33 13.18
N ILE A 197 15.31 22.32 13.18
CA ILE A 197 14.50 21.56 14.15
C ILE A 197 14.39 20.10 13.70
N THR A 198 15.31 19.24 14.17
CA THR A 198 15.44 17.84 13.75
C THR A 198 14.77 16.86 14.71
N THR A 199 13.52 17.14 15.10
CA THR A 199 12.77 16.31 16.06
C THR A 199 11.76 15.38 15.36
N ALA A 200 11.47 14.23 16.00
CA ALA A 200 10.44 13.29 15.54
C ALA A 200 9.06 13.94 15.43
N LEU A 201 8.71 14.82 16.37
CA LEU A 201 7.44 15.55 16.38
C LEU A 201 7.27 16.42 15.13
N PHE A 202 8.34 17.09 14.69
CA PHE A 202 8.29 17.94 13.50
C PHE A 202 8.03 17.10 12.24
N GLY A 203 8.69 15.95 12.10
CA GLY A 203 8.46 15.03 10.98
C GLY A 203 7.01 14.49 10.93
N LEU A 204 6.44 14.14 12.10
CA LEU A 204 5.05 13.68 12.22
C LEU A 204 4.05 14.82 11.94
N ALA A 205 4.32 16.03 12.41
CA ALA A 205 3.50 17.21 12.10
C ALA A 205 3.46 17.49 10.60
N GLY A 206 4.60 17.35 9.89
CA GLY A 206 4.65 17.40 8.43
C GLY A 206 3.78 16.36 7.76
N GLY A 207 3.72 15.13 8.31
CA GLY A 207 2.82 14.07 7.87
C GLY A 207 1.33 14.43 8.05
N LEU A 208 0.98 15.00 9.20
CA LEU A 208 -0.38 15.49 9.48
C LEU A 208 -0.78 16.62 8.53
N LEU A 209 0.07 17.63 8.35
CA LEU A 209 -0.18 18.74 7.42
C LEU A 209 -0.38 18.24 6.00
N GLY A 210 0.41 17.24 5.56
CA GLY A 210 0.23 16.59 4.26
C GLY A 210 -1.14 15.93 4.11
N SER A 211 -1.62 15.22 5.11
CA SER A 211 -2.94 14.58 5.06
C SER A 211 -4.09 15.60 5.14
N LEU A 212 -3.93 16.66 5.91
CA LEU A 212 -4.91 17.75 5.96
C LEU A 212 -4.98 18.53 4.64
N SER A 213 -3.86 18.71 3.93
CA SER A 213 -3.87 19.37 2.62
C SER A 213 -4.58 18.52 1.55
N ILE A 214 -4.48 17.17 1.62
CA ILE A 214 -5.32 16.30 0.78
C ILE A 214 -6.81 16.57 1.06
N LEU A 215 -7.22 16.58 2.33
CA LEU A 215 -8.62 16.84 2.70
C LEU A 215 -9.10 18.23 2.27
N ALA A 216 -8.24 19.24 2.36
CA ALA A 216 -8.55 20.59 1.91
C ALA A 216 -8.75 20.64 0.40
N ALA A 217 -7.86 20.00 -0.38
CA ALA A 217 -7.97 19.90 -1.84
C ALA A 217 -9.24 19.14 -2.25
N LEU A 218 -9.57 18.04 -1.57
CA LEU A 218 -10.78 17.25 -1.83
C LEU A 218 -12.07 18.07 -1.67
N LYS A 219 -12.13 18.98 -0.70
CA LYS A 219 -13.31 19.86 -0.52
C LYS A 219 -13.60 20.75 -1.74
N GLY A 220 -12.57 21.09 -2.52
CA GLY A 220 -12.73 21.85 -3.77
C GLY A 220 -13.38 21.06 -4.89
N PHE A 221 -13.21 19.75 -4.92
CA PHE A 221 -13.68 18.88 -6.00
C PHE A 221 -14.91 18.05 -5.64
N MET A 222 -15.06 17.68 -4.37
CA MET A 222 -16.20 16.88 -3.89
C MET A 222 -17.19 17.75 -3.12
N ARG A 223 -18.36 17.90 -3.67
CA ARG A 223 -19.56 18.16 -2.84
C ARG A 223 -19.92 16.81 -2.21
N THR A 224 -19.25 16.47 -1.11
CA THR A 224 -19.59 15.24 -0.37
C THR A 224 -21.06 15.31 0.01
N PRO A 225 -21.86 14.32 -0.37
CA PRO A 225 -23.17 14.17 0.23
C PRO A 225 -22.89 13.88 1.70
N ARG A 226 -23.19 14.84 2.56
CA ARG A 226 -23.32 14.56 3.98
C ARG A 226 -24.48 13.59 4.07
N GLY A 227 -24.14 12.33 4.46
CA GLY A 227 -25.12 11.27 4.51
C GLY A 227 -26.38 11.76 5.22
N ASN A 228 -27.50 11.64 4.53
CA ASN A 228 -28.80 11.77 5.13
C ASN A 228 -28.81 10.89 6.38
N SER A 229 -29.20 11.47 7.49
CA SER A 229 -29.33 10.81 8.80
C SER A 229 -30.41 9.72 8.84
N GLN A 230 -30.72 9.11 7.70
CA GLN A 230 -31.65 8.00 7.65
C GLN A 230 -31.11 6.78 8.40
N PRO A 231 -31.93 6.08 9.15
CA PRO A 231 -31.53 4.87 9.84
C PRO A 231 -31.06 3.83 8.81
N ILE A 232 -29.81 3.39 8.97
CA ILE A 232 -29.21 2.43 8.05
C ILE A 232 -29.88 1.06 8.28
N ALA A 233 -30.42 0.47 7.21
CA ALA A 233 -31.07 -0.82 7.26
C ALA A 233 -30.10 -1.91 7.76
N ARG A 234 -30.57 -2.81 8.62
CA ARG A 234 -29.80 -3.95 9.15
C ARG A 234 -29.22 -4.83 8.05
N GLU A 235 -29.90 -4.92 6.92
CA GLU A 235 -29.45 -5.68 5.76
C GLU A 235 -28.15 -5.10 5.15
N THR A 236 -28.01 -3.77 5.11
CA THR A 236 -26.78 -3.10 4.62
C THR A 236 -25.58 -3.44 5.51
N TRP A 237 -25.77 -3.42 6.83
CA TRP A 237 -24.75 -3.86 7.79
C TRP A 237 -24.32 -5.29 7.53
N ARG A 238 -25.29 -6.20 7.39
CA ARG A 238 -25.02 -7.62 7.14
C ARG A 238 -24.26 -7.84 5.84
N LYS A 239 -24.59 -7.14 4.77
CA LYS A 239 -23.88 -7.21 3.48
C LYS A 239 -22.41 -6.80 3.61
N VAL A 240 -22.14 -5.68 4.26
CA VAL A 240 -20.77 -5.17 4.43
C VAL A 240 -19.97 -6.12 5.31
N LEU A 241 -20.51 -6.56 6.45
CA LEU A 241 -19.83 -7.49 7.35
C LEU A 241 -19.55 -8.84 6.68
N TYR A 242 -20.50 -9.39 5.93
CA TYR A 242 -20.32 -10.65 5.22
C TYR A 242 -19.15 -10.60 4.21
N TYR A 243 -18.97 -9.45 3.55
CA TYR A 243 -17.86 -9.25 2.63
C TYR A 243 -16.50 -9.16 3.34
N ILE A 244 -16.44 -8.55 4.52
CA ILE A 244 -15.19 -8.29 5.24
C ILE A 244 -14.73 -9.49 6.05
N THR A 245 -15.65 -10.26 6.62
CA THR A 245 -15.34 -11.38 7.53
C THR A 245 -14.26 -12.34 7.00
N PRO A 246 -14.28 -12.82 5.74
CA PRO A 246 -13.27 -13.74 5.25
C PRO A 246 -11.89 -13.09 5.01
N THR A 247 -11.83 -11.78 4.75
CA THR A 247 -10.57 -11.07 4.49
C THR A 247 -9.96 -10.47 5.76
N PHE A 248 -10.73 -10.40 6.84
CA PHE A 248 -10.32 -9.78 8.10
C PHE A 248 -9.04 -10.42 8.71
N PRO A 249 -8.91 -11.75 8.86
CA PRO A 249 -7.73 -12.34 9.47
C PRO A 249 -6.44 -12.03 8.68
N THR A 250 -6.50 -12.16 7.37
CA THR A 250 -5.36 -11.88 6.48
C THR A 250 -4.94 -10.41 6.54
N THR A 251 -5.91 -9.51 6.54
CA THR A 251 -5.63 -8.09 6.65
C THR A 251 -5.02 -7.76 8.01
N LEU A 252 -5.51 -8.38 9.08
CA LEU A 252 -4.97 -8.18 10.44
C LEU A 252 -3.50 -8.64 10.54
N VAL A 253 -3.17 -9.81 10.00
CA VAL A 253 -1.80 -10.33 9.98
C VAL A 253 -0.88 -9.40 9.18
N TYR A 254 -1.31 -9.01 7.98
CA TYR A 254 -0.56 -8.09 7.12
C TYR A 254 -0.27 -6.74 7.82
N ILE A 255 -1.24 -6.21 8.57
CA ILE A 255 -1.09 -4.95 9.30
C ILE A 255 -0.13 -5.09 10.47
N ALA A 256 -0.19 -6.23 11.17
CA ALA A 256 0.60 -6.46 12.36
C ALA A 256 2.05 -6.83 12.04
N GLU A 257 2.33 -7.38 10.86
CA GLU A 257 3.64 -7.93 10.48
C GLU A 257 4.77 -6.91 10.67
N VAL A 258 4.72 -5.77 9.98
CA VAL A 258 5.80 -4.77 10.03
C VAL A 258 5.93 -4.12 11.41
N PRO A 259 4.86 -3.63 12.05
CA PRO A 259 4.94 -3.12 13.42
C PRO A 259 5.46 -4.14 14.43
N LEU A 260 5.07 -5.41 14.30
CA LEU A 260 5.52 -6.48 15.18
C LEU A 260 7.03 -6.71 15.05
N LEU A 261 7.53 -6.81 13.81
CA LEU A 261 8.97 -6.98 13.56
C LEU A 261 9.79 -5.79 14.05
N LEU A 262 9.32 -4.57 13.81
CA LEU A 262 9.96 -3.37 14.33
C LEU A 262 9.94 -3.30 15.86
N TRP A 263 8.87 -3.76 16.48
CA TRP A 263 8.79 -3.86 17.94
C TRP A 263 9.76 -4.89 18.48
N LEU A 264 9.82 -6.07 17.90
CA LEU A 264 10.79 -7.10 18.29
C LEU A 264 12.22 -6.58 18.15
N THR A 265 12.50 -5.88 17.05
CA THR A 265 13.80 -5.22 16.83
C THR A 265 14.12 -4.22 17.93
N LEU A 266 13.16 -3.37 18.29
CA LEU A 266 13.37 -2.35 19.34
C LEU A 266 13.53 -2.97 20.72
N THR A 267 12.73 -3.99 21.04
CA THR A 267 12.74 -4.64 22.36
C THR A 267 14.02 -5.45 22.60
N PHE A 268 14.47 -6.19 21.60
CA PHE A 268 15.63 -7.08 21.73
C PHE A 268 16.92 -6.51 21.15
N GLY A 269 16.86 -5.65 20.14
CA GLY A 269 18.03 -5.05 19.47
C GLY A 269 18.30 -3.60 19.88
N GLY A 270 17.28 -2.89 20.36
CA GLY A 270 17.39 -1.49 20.76
C GLY A 270 17.18 -0.48 19.62
N LYS A 271 17.56 0.78 19.87
CA LYS A 271 17.24 1.92 18.98
C LYS A 271 18.04 1.91 17.67
N ALA A 272 19.31 1.50 17.72
CA ALA A 272 20.19 1.55 16.54
C ALA A 272 19.76 0.58 15.43
N PRO A 273 19.55 -0.74 15.66
CA PRO A 273 19.04 -1.66 14.65
C PRO A 273 17.65 -1.26 14.11
N LEU A 274 16.78 -0.68 14.95
CA LEU A 274 15.51 -0.14 14.50
C LEU A 274 15.71 1.01 13.50
N ALA A 275 16.53 2.01 13.85
CA ALA A 275 16.81 3.16 13.00
C ALA A 275 17.43 2.73 11.66
N GLU A 276 18.39 1.79 11.70
CA GLU A 276 19.05 1.21 10.53
C GLU A 276 18.05 0.51 9.60
N THR A 277 17.24 -0.42 10.14
CA THR A 277 16.20 -1.15 9.38
C THR A 277 15.24 -0.18 8.72
N PHE A 278 14.82 0.87 9.44
CA PHE A 278 13.88 1.84 8.91
C PHE A 278 14.51 2.80 7.90
N ALA A 279 15.80 3.15 8.08
CA ALA A 279 16.55 3.96 7.13
C ALA A 279 16.70 3.23 5.78
N VAL A 280 17.12 1.97 5.81
CA VAL A 280 17.21 1.12 4.61
C VAL A 280 15.84 0.88 3.97
N GLY A 281 14.79 0.79 4.79
CA GLY A 281 13.39 0.70 4.34
C GLY A 281 12.95 1.86 3.44
N ARG A 282 13.60 3.03 3.53
CA ARG A 282 13.34 4.16 2.62
C ARG A 282 13.78 3.89 1.18
N ILE A 283 14.83 3.10 0.99
CA ILE A 283 15.21 2.65 -0.36
C ILE A 283 14.15 1.68 -0.89
N GLY A 284 13.67 0.76 -0.04
CA GLY A 284 12.58 -0.17 -0.38
C GLY A 284 11.27 0.53 -0.77
N ALA A 285 11.03 1.76 -0.32
CA ALA A 285 9.82 2.51 -0.63
C ALA A 285 9.59 2.76 -2.13
N ILE A 286 10.63 2.66 -2.98
CA ILE A 286 10.51 2.74 -4.45
C ILE A 286 9.57 1.65 -4.99
N TYR A 287 9.51 0.49 -4.34
CA TYR A 287 8.60 -0.59 -4.70
C TYR A 287 7.13 -0.27 -4.44
N GLY A 288 6.85 0.74 -3.60
CA GLY A 288 5.51 1.29 -3.43
C GLY A 288 4.93 1.83 -4.74
N LEU A 289 5.76 2.45 -5.61
CA LEU A 289 5.35 2.87 -6.96
C LEU A 289 4.91 1.69 -7.83
N LEU A 290 5.66 0.60 -7.80
CA LEU A 290 5.31 -0.62 -8.53
C LEU A 290 3.99 -1.22 -8.01
N THR A 291 3.78 -1.23 -6.71
CA THR A 291 2.52 -1.72 -6.11
C THR A 291 1.32 -0.85 -6.52
N ILE A 292 1.47 0.47 -6.55
CA ILE A 292 0.43 1.39 -7.01
C ILE A 292 0.17 1.16 -8.51
N PHE A 293 1.20 1.01 -9.33
CA PHE A 293 1.08 0.71 -10.75
C PHE A 293 0.34 -0.63 -10.99
N ILE A 294 0.70 -1.67 -10.23
CA ILE A 294 0.02 -2.97 -10.28
C ILE A 294 -1.46 -2.80 -10.00
N ASN A 295 -1.84 -2.12 -8.93
CA ASN A 295 -3.24 -1.96 -8.53
C ASN A 295 -4.03 -1.07 -9.50
N ALA A 296 -3.47 0.05 -9.92
CA ALA A 296 -4.17 1.04 -10.73
C ALA A 296 -4.21 0.70 -12.24
N VAL A 297 -3.14 0.13 -12.78
CA VAL A 297 -3.01 -0.11 -14.23
C VAL A 297 -3.20 -1.59 -14.56
N VAL A 298 -2.40 -2.45 -13.94
CA VAL A 298 -2.43 -3.89 -14.27
C VAL A 298 -3.70 -4.54 -13.75
N GLY A 299 -4.10 -4.26 -12.51
CA GLY A 299 -5.31 -4.78 -11.88
C GLY A 299 -6.57 -4.41 -12.66
N THR A 300 -6.68 -3.16 -13.12
CA THR A 300 -7.84 -2.73 -13.94
C THR A 300 -7.91 -3.43 -15.30
N ARG A 301 -6.77 -3.76 -15.90
CA ARG A 301 -6.72 -4.57 -17.15
C ARG A 301 -7.13 -6.00 -16.89
N LEU A 302 -6.56 -6.65 -15.88
CA LEU A 302 -6.89 -8.02 -15.51
C LEU A 302 -8.37 -8.19 -15.14
N ALA A 303 -8.97 -7.19 -14.46
CA ALA A 303 -10.38 -7.21 -14.09
C ALA A 303 -11.33 -7.27 -15.31
N ARG A 304 -10.93 -6.72 -16.46
CA ARG A 304 -11.74 -6.72 -17.70
C ARG A 304 -11.64 -8.01 -18.50
N VAL A 305 -10.67 -8.88 -18.22
CA VAL A 305 -10.50 -10.13 -18.92
C VAL A 305 -11.53 -11.16 -18.43
N ARG A 306 -12.46 -11.55 -19.29
CA ARG A 306 -13.51 -12.54 -18.95
C ARG A 306 -13.05 -13.98 -19.13
N ASN A 307 -12.25 -14.24 -20.16
CA ASN A 307 -11.76 -15.58 -20.49
C ASN A 307 -10.62 -16.00 -19.56
N ASP A 308 -10.75 -17.16 -18.92
CA ASP A 308 -9.78 -17.65 -17.91
C ASP A 308 -8.42 -17.99 -18.52
N ALA A 309 -8.35 -18.56 -19.72
CA ALA A 309 -7.09 -18.85 -20.39
C ALA A 309 -6.34 -17.57 -20.79
N HIS A 310 -7.06 -16.55 -21.26
CA HIS A 310 -6.46 -15.26 -21.56
C HIS A 310 -5.99 -14.53 -20.29
N PHE A 311 -6.76 -14.64 -19.21
CA PHE A 311 -6.37 -14.12 -17.90
C PHE A 311 -5.09 -14.78 -17.40
N ALA A 312 -4.99 -16.11 -17.42
CA ALA A 312 -3.81 -16.87 -17.01
C ALA A 312 -2.56 -16.46 -17.82
N ARG A 313 -2.71 -16.32 -19.15
CA ARG A 313 -1.61 -15.86 -20.03
C ARG A 313 -1.16 -14.43 -19.67
N MET A 314 -2.08 -13.49 -19.49
CA MET A 314 -1.75 -12.14 -19.11
C MET A 314 -1.11 -12.08 -17.72
N MET A 315 -1.66 -12.81 -16.75
CA MET A 315 -1.11 -12.91 -15.42
C MET A 315 0.33 -13.44 -15.44
N GLY A 316 0.57 -14.51 -16.22
CA GLY A 316 1.91 -15.09 -16.40
C GLY A 316 2.90 -14.12 -17.04
N LEU A 317 2.50 -13.38 -18.09
CA LEU A 317 3.35 -12.38 -18.74
C LEU A 317 3.71 -11.21 -17.79
N PHE A 318 2.76 -10.69 -17.04
CA PHE A 318 3.02 -9.63 -16.07
C PHE A 318 3.89 -10.12 -14.91
N LEU A 319 3.64 -11.35 -14.42
CA LEU A 319 4.48 -11.94 -13.37
C LEU A 319 5.92 -12.11 -13.86
N LEU A 320 6.12 -12.63 -15.08
CA LEU A 320 7.45 -12.78 -15.66
C LEU A 320 8.17 -11.43 -15.81
N ALA A 321 7.48 -10.40 -16.29
CA ALA A 321 8.03 -9.05 -16.39
C ALA A 321 8.43 -8.49 -15.01
N LEU A 322 7.59 -8.68 -13.98
CA LEU A 322 7.89 -8.25 -12.62
C LEU A 322 9.06 -9.03 -12.01
N VAL A 323 9.15 -10.35 -12.27
CA VAL A 323 10.31 -11.16 -11.84
C VAL A 323 11.60 -10.64 -12.47
N PHE A 324 11.57 -10.34 -13.77
CA PHE A 324 12.73 -9.78 -14.46
C PHE A 324 13.16 -8.42 -13.87
N VAL A 325 12.22 -7.50 -13.67
CA VAL A 325 12.49 -6.19 -13.05
C VAL A 325 13.02 -6.34 -11.64
N SER A 326 12.42 -7.23 -10.84
CA SER A 326 12.83 -7.50 -9.46
C SER A 326 14.23 -8.11 -9.39
N ALA A 327 14.52 -9.08 -10.26
CA ALA A 327 15.85 -9.69 -10.35
C ALA A 327 16.91 -8.65 -10.77
N ALA A 328 16.63 -7.82 -11.78
CA ALA A 328 17.52 -6.75 -12.22
C ALA A 328 17.79 -5.75 -11.09
N ALA A 329 16.75 -5.30 -10.38
CA ALA A 329 16.92 -4.37 -9.25
C ALA A 329 17.73 -4.98 -8.10
N THR A 330 17.52 -6.25 -7.77
CA THR A 330 18.30 -6.95 -6.74
C THR A 330 19.76 -7.12 -7.17
N THR A 331 20.00 -7.43 -8.45
CA THR A 331 21.35 -7.53 -9.01
C THR A 331 22.08 -6.18 -8.96
N VAL A 332 21.41 -5.09 -9.33
CA VAL A 332 21.97 -3.73 -9.23
C VAL A 332 22.30 -3.41 -7.77
N ALA A 333 21.41 -3.70 -6.83
CA ALA A 333 21.67 -3.48 -5.40
C ALA A 333 22.86 -4.29 -4.88
N TYR A 334 23.03 -5.52 -5.37
CA TYR A 334 24.15 -6.37 -5.01
C TYR A 334 25.50 -5.85 -5.58
N LEU A 335 25.48 -5.35 -6.82
CA LEU A 335 26.70 -4.84 -7.49
C LEU A 335 27.09 -3.43 -7.03
N THR A 336 26.14 -2.60 -6.61
CA THR A 336 26.37 -1.19 -6.27
C THR A 336 25.69 -0.78 -4.95
N PRO A 337 25.88 -1.51 -3.83
CA PRO A 337 25.20 -1.20 -2.57
C PRO A 337 25.63 0.17 -2.02
N SER A 338 26.92 0.52 -2.12
CA SER A 338 27.47 1.79 -1.63
C SER A 338 26.83 3.00 -2.33
N ALA A 339 26.51 2.90 -3.64
CA ALA A 339 25.84 3.97 -4.37
C ALA A 339 24.41 4.23 -3.83
N LEU A 340 23.69 3.17 -3.44
CA LEU A 340 22.36 3.30 -2.83
C LEU A 340 22.46 3.89 -1.42
N LEU A 341 23.49 3.55 -0.66
CA LEU A 341 23.73 4.09 0.68
C LEU A 341 24.06 5.58 0.68
N LEU A 342 24.64 6.11 -0.40
CA LEU A 342 24.80 7.57 -0.56
C LEU A 342 23.49 8.34 -0.45
N LEU A 343 22.36 7.72 -0.80
CA LEU A 343 21.03 8.34 -0.68
C LEU A 343 20.62 8.52 0.79
N ILE A 344 21.00 7.58 1.67
CA ILE A 344 20.61 7.58 3.09
C ILE A 344 21.56 8.48 3.90
N GLY A 345 22.83 8.55 3.52
CA GLY A 345 23.84 9.39 4.18
C GLY A 345 24.93 8.61 4.89
N PRO A 346 25.99 9.32 5.35
CA PRO A 346 27.22 8.71 5.84
C PRO A 346 27.05 7.87 7.11
N ASN A 347 26.05 8.21 7.94
CA ASN A 347 25.78 7.49 9.19
C ASN A 347 25.39 6.02 8.98
N TYR A 348 25.00 5.65 7.77
CA TYR A 348 24.49 4.33 7.39
C TYR A 348 25.37 3.63 6.34
N ALA A 349 26.61 4.12 6.11
CA ALA A 349 27.50 3.60 5.08
C ALA A 349 27.92 2.12 5.28
N HIS A 350 27.79 1.60 6.50
CA HIS A 350 28.11 0.22 6.87
C HIS A 350 27.01 -0.80 6.55
N LEU A 351 25.84 -0.37 5.99
CA LEU A 351 24.65 -1.22 5.81
C LEU A 351 24.54 -1.85 4.41
N GLU A 352 25.66 -2.22 3.77
CA GLU A 352 25.65 -2.77 2.40
C GLU A 352 24.82 -4.05 2.28
N LYS A 353 25.00 -5.01 3.20
CA LYS A 353 24.23 -6.26 3.24
C LYS A 353 22.73 -5.99 3.46
N GLN A 354 22.41 -5.05 4.32
CA GLN A 354 21.05 -4.68 4.68
C GLN A 354 20.29 -4.09 3.48
N VAL A 355 20.93 -3.27 2.66
CA VAL A 355 20.33 -2.73 1.44
C VAL A 355 19.95 -3.83 0.47
N VAL A 356 20.82 -4.80 0.25
CA VAL A 356 20.55 -5.95 -0.63
C VAL A 356 19.37 -6.77 -0.12
N LEU A 357 19.33 -7.08 1.17
CA LEU A 357 18.24 -7.81 1.81
C LEU A 357 16.91 -7.05 1.70
N MET A 358 16.92 -5.74 1.94
CA MET A 358 15.73 -4.89 1.81
C MET A 358 15.18 -4.89 0.38
N ILE A 359 16.04 -4.75 -0.62
CA ILE A 359 15.63 -4.78 -2.04
C ILE A 359 15.09 -6.15 -2.42
N ALA A 360 15.74 -7.23 -2.00
CA ALA A 360 15.26 -8.60 -2.24
C ALA A 360 13.89 -8.85 -1.60
N GLY A 361 13.73 -8.49 -0.31
CA GLY A 361 12.46 -8.62 0.40
C GLY A 361 11.34 -7.79 -0.23
N SER A 362 11.63 -6.53 -0.60
CA SER A 362 10.67 -5.66 -1.30
C SER A 362 10.30 -6.21 -2.67
N SER A 363 11.23 -6.81 -3.40
CA SER A 363 10.99 -7.48 -4.67
C SER A 363 10.00 -8.63 -4.53
N ILE A 364 10.21 -9.51 -3.55
CA ILE A 364 9.30 -10.63 -3.25
C ILE A 364 7.92 -10.09 -2.86
N SER A 365 7.87 -9.04 -2.04
CA SER A 365 6.61 -8.42 -1.60
C SER A 365 5.79 -7.84 -2.76
N VAL A 366 6.43 -7.25 -3.77
CA VAL A 366 5.74 -6.76 -4.99
C VAL A 366 5.17 -7.91 -5.82
N LEU A 367 5.89 -9.02 -5.96
CA LEU A 367 5.37 -10.21 -6.65
C LEU A 367 4.15 -10.78 -5.91
N THR A 368 4.22 -10.83 -4.57
CA THR A 368 3.10 -11.24 -3.72
C THR A 368 1.89 -10.31 -3.88
N ALA A 369 2.11 -8.99 -3.86
CA ALA A 369 1.05 -7.99 -4.06
C ALA A 369 0.36 -8.14 -5.42
N PHE A 370 1.12 -8.42 -6.48
CA PHE A 370 0.57 -8.68 -7.82
C PHE A 370 -0.32 -9.92 -7.83
N LEU A 371 0.16 -11.05 -7.31
CA LEU A 371 -0.61 -12.31 -7.25
C LEU A 371 -1.86 -12.16 -6.37
N SER A 372 -1.73 -11.52 -5.21
CA SER A 372 -2.86 -11.23 -4.33
C SER A 372 -3.92 -10.37 -5.01
N THR A 373 -3.51 -9.34 -5.76
CA THR A 373 -4.42 -8.52 -6.56
C THR A 373 -5.15 -9.37 -7.61
N ALA A 374 -4.42 -10.22 -8.36
CA ALA A 374 -5.00 -11.11 -9.36
C ALA A 374 -5.99 -12.10 -8.73
N ASN A 375 -5.65 -12.70 -7.59
CA ASN A 375 -6.50 -13.63 -6.85
C ASN A 375 -7.81 -12.95 -6.39
N ARG A 376 -7.72 -11.76 -5.82
CA ARG A 376 -8.88 -10.97 -5.36
C ARG A 376 -9.81 -10.59 -6.51
N LEU A 377 -9.27 -10.24 -7.69
CA LEU A 377 -10.07 -9.93 -8.88
C LEU A 377 -10.91 -11.13 -9.35
N ARG A 378 -10.43 -12.34 -9.11
CA ARG A 378 -11.14 -13.60 -9.43
C ARG A 378 -11.98 -14.15 -8.28
N GLY A 379 -11.89 -13.53 -7.09
CA GLY A 379 -12.53 -14.02 -5.88
C GLY A 379 -11.89 -15.28 -5.29
N TRP A 380 -10.61 -15.52 -5.59
CA TRP A 380 -9.83 -16.64 -5.06
C TRP A 380 -9.24 -16.29 -3.69
N VAL A 381 -10.13 -16.08 -2.71
CA VAL A 381 -9.73 -15.57 -1.39
C VAL A 381 -10.01 -16.54 -0.23
N ARG A 382 -10.62 -17.70 -0.50
CA ARG A 382 -10.99 -18.68 0.54
C ARG A 382 -9.79 -19.23 1.33
N LEU A 383 -8.63 -19.33 0.69
CA LEU A 383 -7.41 -19.83 1.32
C LEU A 383 -6.59 -18.73 2.01
N GLU A 384 -6.97 -17.46 1.87
CA GLU A 384 -6.26 -16.35 2.53
C GLU A 384 -6.16 -16.54 4.07
N PRO A 385 -7.21 -16.97 4.82
CA PRO A 385 -7.08 -17.19 6.25
C PRO A 385 -6.05 -18.26 6.61
N VAL A 386 -5.92 -19.30 5.82
CA VAL A 386 -4.91 -20.36 6.03
C VAL A 386 -3.51 -19.78 5.84
N ALA A 387 -3.30 -19.00 4.77
CA ALA A 387 -2.04 -18.31 4.51
C ALA A 387 -1.66 -17.39 5.69
N ALA A 388 -2.62 -16.61 6.19
CA ALA A 388 -2.42 -15.75 7.35
C ALA A 388 -2.02 -16.53 8.61
N SER A 389 -2.69 -17.66 8.88
CA SER A 389 -2.34 -18.51 10.03
C SER A 389 -0.93 -19.08 9.91
N CYS A 390 -0.56 -19.58 8.74
CA CYS A 390 0.80 -20.09 8.48
C CYS A 390 1.86 -18.98 8.62
N GLN A 391 1.56 -17.77 8.18
CA GLN A 391 2.46 -16.62 8.31
C GLN A 391 2.67 -16.24 9.79
N VAL A 392 1.61 -16.21 10.59
CA VAL A 392 1.70 -15.95 12.03
C VAL A 392 2.55 -17.02 12.73
N VAL A 393 2.29 -18.29 12.45
CA VAL A 393 3.08 -19.40 13.02
C VAL A 393 4.55 -19.29 12.61
N ALA A 394 4.82 -18.96 11.34
CA ALA A 394 6.19 -18.77 10.84
C ALA A 394 6.90 -17.61 11.56
N ILE A 395 6.23 -16.46 11.73
CA ILE A 395 6.81 -15.31 12.45
C ILE A 395 7.15 -15.69 13.89
N PHE A 396 6.23 -16.29 14.64
CA PHE A 396 6.46 -16.59 16.05
C PHE A 396 7.47 -17.72 16.27
N SER A 397 7.44 -18.78 15.46
CA SER A 397 8.40 -19.88 15.56
C SER A 397 9.81 -19.44 15.16
N LEU A 398 9.96 -18.60 14.15
CA LEU A 398 11.25 -18.05 13.75
C LEU A 398 11.72 -16.99 14.75
N ALA A 399 10.84 -16.07 15.18
CA ALA A 399 11.20 -15.02 16.13
C ALA A 399 11.73 -15.57 17.46
N SER A 400 11.26 -16.73 17.91
CA SER A 400 11.76 -17.38 19.14
C SER A 400 13.21 -17.91 19.03
N GLN A 401 13.71 -18.11 17.81
CA GLN A 401 15.03 -18.66 17.52
C GLN A 401 15.97 -17.63 16.89
N TRP A 402 15.46 -16.43 16.58
CA TRP A 402 16.17 -15.42 15.79
C TRP A 402 16.80 -14.35 16.67
N SER A 403 18.01 -13.95 16.32
CA SER A 403 18.68 -12.84 16.98
C SER A 403 18.21 -11.51 16.38
N PHE A 404 17.71 -10.58 17.23
CA PHE A 404 17.31 -9.24 16.83
C PHE A 404 18.35 -8.16 17.16
N HIS A 405 19.58 -8.58 17.55
CA HIS A 405 20.63 -7.64 17.94
C HIS A 405 21.23 -6.87 16.76
N ASP A 406 21.06 -7.39 15.54
CA ASP A 406 21.59 -6.80 14.31
C ASP A 406 20.44 -6.56 13.30
N SER A 407 20.51 -5.42 12.61
CA SER A 407 19.56 -5.04 11.55
C SER A 407 19.58 -6.02 10.36
N ALA A 408 20.69 -6.68 10.07
CA ALA A 408 20.76 -7.69 9.01
C ALA A 408 19.88 -8.89 9.32
N SER A 409 19.94 -9.41 10.55
CA SER A 409 19.11 -10.54 10.99
C SER A 409 17.64 -10.23 10.91
N VAL A 410 17.23 -9.01 11.29
CA VAL A 410 15.83 -8.55 11.15
C VAL A 410 15.39 -8.59 9.68
N LEU A 411 16.21 -8.08 8.77
CA LEU A 411 15.90 -8.06 7.35
C LEU A 411 15.90 -9.45 6.72
N GLU A 412 16.78 -10.35 7.17
CA GLU A 412 16.73 -11.77 6.77
C GLU A 412 15.41 -12.41 7.16
N LEU A 413 14.94 -12.18 8.38
CA LEU A 413 13.63 -12.65 8.82
C LEU A 413 12.50 -12.08 7.95
N MET A 414 12.53 -10.77 7.64
CA MET A 414 11.56 -10.15 6.73
C MET A 414 11.57 -10.78 5.33
N VAL A 415 12.74 -11.11 4.78
CA VAL A 415 12.85 -11.81 3.48
C VAL A 415 12.24 -13.22 3.54
N ILE A 416 12.49 -13.97 4.62
CA ILE A 416 11.92 -15.31 4.81
C ILE A 416 10.38 -15.24 4.91
N VAL A 417 9.85 -14.30 5.69
CA VAL A 417 8.41 -14.10 5.85
C VAL A 417 7.76 -13.68 4.52
N ALA A 418 8.40 -12.76 3.79
CA ALA A 418 7.95 -12.37 2.44
C ALA A 418 7.95 -13.56 1.47
N GLY A 419 8.99 -14.41 1.53
CA GLY A 419 9.09 -15.64 0.75
C GLY A 419 7.97 -16.64 1.05
N ALA A 420 7.67 -16.87 2.33
CA ALA A 420 6.58 -17.72 2.76
C ALA A 420 5.21 -17.20 2.28
N ASN A 421 5.00 -15.89 2.36
CA ASN A 421 3.78 -15.24 1.86
C ASN A 421 3.64 -15.35 0.33
N PHE A 422 4.74 -15.16 -0.40
CA PHE A 422 4.79 -15.37 -1.86
C PHE A 422 4.44 -16.81 -2.24
N PHE A 423 5.01 -17.78 -1.54
CA PHE A 423 4.77 -19.21 -1.77
C PHE A 423 3.28 -19.55 -1.61
N TRP A 424 2.64 -19.15 -0.50
CA TRP A 424 1.23 -19.37 -0.26
C TRP A 424 0.33 -18.67 -1.28
N THR A 425 0.64 -17.42 -1.60
CA THR A 425 -0.13 -16.66 -2.60
C THR A 425 -0.04 -17.31 -3.98
N SER A 426 1.13 -17.86 -4.32
CA SER A 426 1.36 -18.61 -5.56
C SER A 426 0.53 -19.91 -5.59
N ILE A 427 0.49 -20.66 -4.48
CA ILE A 427 -0.36 -21.86 -4.36
C ILE A 427 -1.83 -21.48 -4.59
N THR A 428 -2.31 -20.41 -3.95
CA THR A 428 -3.69 -19.93 -4.13
C THR A 428 -3.98 -19.59 -5.59
N SER A 429 -3.04 -18.96 -6.29
CA SER A 429 -3.16 -18.63 -7.72
C SER A 429 -3.23 -19.89 -8.59
N VAL A 430 -2.35 -20.87 -8.35
CA VAL A 430 -2.31 -22.15 -9.09
C VAL A 430 -3.60 -22.91 -8.85
N VAL A 431 -4.01 -23.09 -7.60
CA VAL A 431 -5.28 -23.78 -7.27
C VAL A 431 -6.47 -23.05 -7.87
N GLY A 432 -6.47 -21.71 -7.88
CA GLY A 432 -7.51 -20.88 -8.49
C GLY A 432 -7.63 -21.09 -9.99
N LEU A 433 -6.52 -21.31 -10.69
CA LEU A 433 -6.52 -21.59 -12.13
C LEU A 433 -7.02 -23.00 -12.46
N TRP A 434 -6.70 -24.01 -11.65
CA TRP A 434 -7.03 -25.41 -11.92
C TRP A 434 -8.37 -25.83 -11.31
N VAL A 435 -8.68 -25.38 -10.10
CA VAL A 435 -9.86 -25.80 -9.34
C VAL A 435 -10.54 -24.56 -8.70
N PRO A 436 -11.09 -23.66 -9.52
CA PRO A 436 -11.63 -22.39 -9.03
C PRO A 436 -12.76 -22.56 -7.98
N ALA A 437 -13.48 -23.66 -8.01
CA ALA A 437 -14.57 -23.93 -7.05
C ALA A 437 -14.09 -24.03 -5.59
N VAL A 438 -12.83 -24.42 -5.35
CA VAL A 438 -12.24 -24.58 -4.02
C VAL A 438 -11.92 -23.24 -3.37
N VAL A 439 -11.45 -22.27 -4.19
CA VAL A 439 -10.90 -21.00 -3.69
C VAL A 439 -11.84 -19.81 -3.88
N ARG A 440 -12.90 -19.96 -4.67
CA ARG A 440 -13.84 -18.87 -4.98
C ARG A 440 -14.87 -18.68 -3.88
N VAL A 441 -15.05 -17.43 -3.43
CA VAL A 441 -16.20 -17.05 -2.60
C VAL A 441 -17.43 -16.93 -3.51
N ARG A 442 -18.48 -17.66 -3.16
CA ARG A 442 -19.79 -17.63 -3.87
C ARG A 442 -20.57 -16.37 -3.56
#